data_5e406b340bdf30b34260617452eb493f
#
_entry.id   5e406b340bdf30b34260617452eb493f
#
_cell.length_a   1.000
_cell.length_b   1.000
_cell.length_c   1.000
_cell.angle_alpha   90.00
_cell.angle_beta   90.00
_cell.angle_gamma   90.00
#
_symmetry.space_group_name_H-M   'P 1'
#
loop_
_entity.id
_entity.type
_entity.pdbx_description
1 polymer ?
#
loop_
_entity_poly.entity_id
_entity_poly.type
_entity_poly.pdbx_seq_one_letter_code
_entity_poly.pdbx_strand_id
1 'polypeptide(L)'
;MYKEHDLNGDLVKDGIDNSDTVDNLKSLGYHHFGFNLMQDTLQPRWMHTITVKNRSLDDVMKDMESKTRQILRKNERLGVKSREITRDEIKIFKDIMQHTGERRDFIDRPLSYYENMWDTLHDSGILKILVAEVDFDEEIKNAKEEIKKL
;
A
#
# COMPACT_ATOMS: atom_id res chain seq x y z
N MET A 1 17.56 -0.06 -3.25
CA MET A 1 18.22 -0.40 -1.95
C MET A 1 19.71 -0.16 -2.12
N TYR A 2 20.37 0.53 -1.18
CA TYR A 2 21.80 0.81 -1.26
C TYR A 2 22.63 -0.39 -0.71
N LYS A 3 22.32 -0.78 0.51
CA LYS A 3 22.86 -1.99 1.16
C LYS A 3 21.73 -2.69 1.90
N GLU A 4 21.78 -4.01 1.96
CA GLU A 4 20.82 -4.81 2.71
C GLU A 4 21.16 -4.80 4.20
N HIS A 5 20.12 -4.56 5.02
CA HIS A 5 20.21 -4.56 6.48
C HIS A 5 19.14 -5.49 7.04
N ASP A 6 19.43 -6.11 8.15
CA ASP A 6 18.46 -6.90 8.91
C ASP A 6 17.49 -6.02 9.72
N LEU A 7 16.59 -6.63 10.48
CA LEU A 7 15.60 -5.93 11.29
C LEU A 7 16.20 -5.08 12.43
N ASN A 8 17.45 -5.34 12.80
CA ASN A 8 18.18 -4.58 13.82
C ASN A 8 18.95 -3.39 13.20
N GLY A 9 19.01 -3.33 11.87
CA GLY A 9 19.75 -2.31 11.14
C GLY A 9 21.21 -2.72 10.84
N ASP A 10 21.60 -3.95 11.14
CA ASP A 10 22.93 -4.48 10.84
C ASP A 10 23.04 -4.91 9.38
N LEU A 11 24.23 -4.79 8.81
CA LEU A 11 24.50 -5.23 7.44
C LEU A 11 24.33 -6.75 7.33
N VAL A 12 23.51 -7.19 6.39
CA VAL A 12 23.37 -8.61 6.07
C VAL A 12 24.64 -9.09 5.39
N LYS A 13 25.26 -10.14 5.95
CA LYS A 13 26.43 -10.77 5.34
C LYS A 13 26.06 -11.35 3.99
N ASP A 14 26.83 -11.03 2.97
CA ASP A 14 26.58 -11.43 1.57
C ASP A 14 25.22 -10.93 1.01
N GLY A 15 24.63 -9.91 1.64
CA GLY A 15 23.43 -9.22 1.19
C GLY A 15 23.69 -8.28 0.01
N ILE A 16 22.62 -7.63 -0.47
CA ILE A 16 22.71 -6.68 -1.60
C ILE A 16 23.61 -5.51 -1.22
N ASP A 17 24.63 -5.23 -2.03
CA ASP A 17 25.47 -4.03 -1.96
C ASP A 17 25.52 -3.35 -3.33
N ASN A 18 24.93 -2.16 -3.41
CA ASN A 18 24.90 -1.32 -4.61
C ASN A 18 25.84 -0.10 -4.47
N SER A 19 26.89 -0.21 -3.66
CA SER A 19 27.87 0.89 -3.47
C SER A 19 28.49 1.32 -4.79
N ASP A 20 28.87 0.35 -5.65
CA ASP A 20 29.46 0.62 -6.96
C ASP A 20 28.56 1.47 -7.85
N THR A 21 27.23 1.26 -7.80
CA THR A 21 26.27 2.07 -8.54
C THR A 21 26.29 3.54 -8.08
N VAL A 22 26.38 3.76 -6.77
CA VAL A 22 26.45 5.11 -6.19
C VAL A 22 27.77 5.77 -6.56
N ASP A 23 28.87 5.06 -6.54
CA ASP A 23 30.19 5.58 -6.87
C ASP A 23 30.31 5.89 -8.38
N ASN A 24 29.70 5.07 -9.23
CA ASN A 24 29.56 5.35 -10.66
C ASN A 24 28.74 6.62 -10.91
N LEU A 25 27.62 6.78 -10.22
CA LEU A 25 26.80 8.01 -10.34
C LEU A 25 27.59 9.25 -9.92
N LYS A 26 28.34 9.17 -8.80
CA LYS A 26 29.21 10.28 -8.36
C LYS A 26 30.27 10.62 -9.40
N SER A 27 30.91 9.61 -10.01
CA SER A 27 31.92 9.83 -11.06
C SER A 27 31.36 10.52 -12.31
N LEU A 28 30.05 10.37 -12.57
CA LEU A 28 29.31 11.05 -13.62
C LEU A 28 28.81 12.46 -13.23
N GLY A 29 29.18 12.95 -12.05
CA GLY A 29 28.83 14.28 -11.57
C GLY A 29 27.50 14.37 -10.80
N TYR A 30 26.85 13.26 -10.49
CA TYR A 30 25.65 13.27 -9.65
C TYR A 30 26.02 13.57 -8.19
N HIS A 31 25.18 14.35 -7.52
CA HIS A 31 25.34 14.70 -6.12
C HIS A 31 24.32 13.97 -5.26
N HIS A 32 24.77 13.29 -4.21
CA HIS A 32 23.89 12.60 -3.26
C HIS A 32 23.50 13.56 -2.13
N PHE A 33 22.21 13.89 -2.02
CA PHE A 33 21.67 14.82 -1.03
C PHE A 33 21.39 14.21 0.35
N GLY A 34 21.80 12.98 0.58
CA GLY A 34 21.48 12.26 1.80
C GLY A 34 20.26 11.32 1.63
N PHE A 35 19.81 10.76 2.74
CA PHE A 35 18.64 9.86 2.76
C PHE A 35 17.49 10.51 3.51
N ASN A 36 16.30 10.41 2.97
CA ASN A 36 15.09 10.83 3.67
C ASN A 36 14.74 9.82 4.78
N LEU A 37 14.35 10.35 5.93
CA LEU A 37 13.81 9.56 7.04
C LEU A 37 12.29 9.40 6.92
N MET A 38 11.62 10.37 6.30
CA MET A 38 10.17 10.43 6.10
C MET A 38 9.85 10.63 4.61
N GLN A 39 8.57 10.45 4.24
CA GLN A 39 8.07 10.72 2.89
C GLN A 39 7.67 12.20 2.72
N ASP A 40 8.58 13.11 3.00
CA ASP A 40 8.35 14.55 2.86
C ASP A 40 8.72 15.08 1.47
N THR A 41 9.75 14.54 0.82
CA THR A 41 10.17 14.96 -0.52
C THR A 41 10.35 13.80 -1.50
N LEU A 42 10.96 12.71 -1.06
CA LEU A 42 11.25 11.50 -1.84
C LEU A 42 10.89 10.26 -1.04
N GLN A 43 11.12 9.08 -1.61
CA GLN A 43 10.90 7.81 -0.94
C GLN A 43 11.76 7.71 0.34
N PRO A 44 11.21 7.19 1.45
CA PRO A 44 11.96 6.99 2.68
C PRO A 44 13.07 5.94 2.48
N ARG A 45 14.15 6.08 3.23
CA ARG A 45 15.26 5.11 3.20
C ARG A 45 14.83 3.73 3.65
N TRP A 46 13.97 3.66 4.65
CA TRP A 46 13.54 2.43 5.28
C TRP A 46 12.06 2.19 5.01
N MET A 47 11.72 1.00 4.58
CA MET A 47 10.35 0.57 4.36
C MET A 47 10.15 -0.81 4.96
N HIS A 48 8.99 -1.02 5.60
CA HIS A 48 8.55 -2.34 5.98
C HIS A 48 7.96 -3.06 4.77
N THR A 49 8.41 -4.29 4.54
CA THR A 49 7.91 -5.12 3.46
C THR A 49 7.40 -6.45 4.00
N ILE A 50 6.37 -6.99 3.36
CA ILE A 50 5.88 -8.34 3.62
C ILE A 50 6.03 -9.13 2.32
N THR A 51 6.78 -10.23 2.38
CA THR A 51 6.89 -11.15 1.25
C THR A 51 5.62 -11.98 1.16
N VAL A 52 4.90 -11.86 0.06
CA VAL A 52 3.64 -12.58 -0.20
C VAL A 52 3.78 -13.67 -1.26
N LYS A 53 4.82 -13.60 -2.11
CA LYS A 53 5.03 -14.54 -3.21
C LYS A 53 5.25 -15.96 -2.68
N ASN A 54 4.51 -16.92 -3.24
CA ASN A 54 4.59 -18.35 -2.90
C ASN A 54 4.30 -18.67 -1.42
N ARG A 55 3.48 -17.86 -0.76
CA ARG A 55 3.06 -18.08 0.63
C ARG A 55 1.55 -18.19 0.73
N SER A 56 1.08 -18.99 1.66
CA SER A 56 -0.34 -19.02 2.02
C SER A 56 -0.76 -17.76 2.77
N LEU A 57 -2.06 -17.44 2.74
CA LEU A 57 -2.60 -16.33 3.53
C LEU A 57 -2.32 -16.50 5.02
N ASP A 58 -2.45 -17.73 5.54
CA ASP A 58 -2.18 -18.05 6.94
C ASP A 58 -0.72 -17.77 7.33
N ASP A 59 0.24 -18.07 6.44
CA ASP A 59 1.64 -17.80 6.73
C ASP A 59 1.96 -16.30 6.68
N VAL A 60 1.35 -15.57 5.75
CA VAL A 60 1.45 -14.10 5.73
C VAL A 60 0.83 -13.50 6.98
N MET A 61 -0.34 -14.00 7.41
CA MET A 61 -1.00 -13.55 8.63
C MET A 61 -0.19 -13.82 9.90
N LYS A 62 0.55 -14.92 9.97
CA LYS A 62 1.41 -15.24 11.13
C LYS A 62 2.51 -14.20 11.35
N ASP A 63 3.07 -13.67 10.26
CA ASP A 63 4.16 -12.66 10.31
C ASP A 63 3.65 -11.26 10.68
N MET A 64 2.34 -11.02 10.58
CA MET A 64 1.77 -9.74 10.98
C MET A 64 1.75 -9.59 12.50
N GLU A 65 1.86 -8.38 12.99
CA GLU A 65 1.64 -8.06 14.40
C GLU A 65 0.24 -8.49 14.86
N SER A 66 0.14 -8.90 16.13
CA SER A 66 -1.13 -9.35 16.73
C SER A 66 -2.23 -8.30 16.58
N LYS A 67 -1.91 -7.03 16.78
CA LYS A 67 -2.85 -5.91 16.62
C LYS A 67 -3.38 -5.79 15.19
N THR A 68 -2.52 -5.95 14.19
CA THR A 68 -2.92 -5.92 12.78
C THR A 68 -3.88 -7.07 12.46
N ARG A 69 -3.57 -8.28 12.90
CA ARG A 69 -4.48 -9.44 12.74
C ARG A 69 -5.85 -9.23 13.39
N GLN A 70 -5.88 -8.61 14.58
CA GLN A 70 -7.13 -8.28 15.26
C GLN A 70 -7.96 -7.26 14.47
N ILE A 71 -7.33 -6.25 13.91
CA ILE A 71 -8.00 -5.23 13.08
C ILE A 71 -8.58 -5.88 11.82
N LEU A 72 -7.82 -6.74 11.13
CA LEU A 72 -8.31 -7.45 9.94
C LEU A 72 -9.55 -8.30 10.26
N ARG A 73 -9.49 -9.13 11.31
CA ARG A 73 -10.63 -9.94 11.74
C ARG A 73 -11.85 -9.11 12.20
N LYS A 74 -11.58 -7.94 12.80
CA LYS A 74 -12.66 -7.01 13.15
C LYS A 74 -13.34 -6.45 11.90
N ASN A 75 -12.55 -6.02 10.92
CA ASN A 75 -13.08 -5.47 9.67
C ASN A 75 -13.86 -6.52 8.89
N GLU A 76 -13.37 -7.76 8.84
CA GLU A 76 -14.08 -8.88 8.21
C GLU A 76 -15.46 -9.11 8.87
N ARG A 77 -15.53 -9.09 10.22
CA ARG A 77 -16.81 -9.20 10.96
C ARG A 77 -17.74 -8.00 10.75
N LEU A 78 -17.19 -6.83 10.43
CA LEU A 78 -17.95 -5.63 10.08
C LEU A 78 -18.31 -5.57 8.59
N GLY A 79 -18.21 -6.70 7.88
CA GLY A 79 -18.59 -6.77 6.47
C GLY A 79 -17.71 -5.98 5.51
N VAL A 80 -16.50 -5.56 5.94
CA VAL A 80 -15.56 -4.88 5.03
C VAL A 80 -15.07 -5.87 4.00
N LYS A 81 -15.32 -5.58 2.71
CA LYS A 81 -14.89 -6.37 1.57
C LYS A 81 -13.88 -5.56 0.76
N SER A 82 -12.84 -6.21 0.26
CA SER A 82 -11.87 -5.59 -0.65
C SER A 82 -11.98 -6.24 -2.01
N ARG A 83 -12.01 -5.42 -3.05
CA ARG A 83 -12.02 -5.90 -4.45
C ARG A 83 -11.19 -4.97 -5.33
N GLU A 84 -10.77 -5.48 -6.47
CA GLU A 84 -10.21 -4.67 -7.54
C GLU A 84 -11.35 -3.90 -8.24
N ILE A 85 -11.12 -2.63 -8.55
CA ILE A 85 -12.09 -1.83 -9.31
C ILE A 85 -12.01 -2.18 -10.80
N THR A 86 -13.05 -1.81 -11.54
CA THR A 86 -13.05 -1.86 -13.01
C THR A 86 -12.59 -0.54 -13.61
N ARG A 87 -12.34 -0.53 -14.93
CA ARG A 87 -11.98 0.71 -15.67
C ARG A 87 -13.01 1.83 -15.47
N ASP A 88 -14.29 1.49 -15.49
CA ASP A 88 -15.38 2.46 -15.37
C ASP A 88 -15.51 3.04 -13.96
N GLU A 89 -14.96 2.37 -12.97
CA GLU A 89 -14.97 2.78 -11.56
C GLU A 89 -13.78 3.68 -11.16
N ILE A 90 -12.88 4.02 -12.10
CA ILE A 90 -11.76 4.93 -11.82
C ILE A 90 -12.26 6.27 -11.27
N LYS A 91 -13.46 6.70 -11.66
CA LYS A 91 -14.09 7.88 -11.10
C LYS A 91 -14.31 7.78 -9.59
N ILE A 92 -14.71 6.61 -9.09
CA ILE A 92 -14.87 6.36 -7.64
C ILE A 92 -13.52 6.56 -6.92
N PHE A 93 -12.46 6.00 -7.48
CA PHE A 93 -11.11 6.20 -6.95
C PHE A 93 -10.73 7.69 -6.94
N LYS A 94 -10.99 8.41 -8.03
CA LYS A 94 -10.73 9.86 -8.13
C LYS A 94 -11.51 10.64 -7.07
N ASP A 95 -12.79 10.34 -6.85
CA ASP A 95 -13.61 11.02 -5.85
C ASP A 95 -13.05 10.81 -4.43
N ILE A 96 -12.63 9.59 -4.09
CA ILE A 96 -11.98 9.27 -2.82
C ILE A 96 -10.65 10.03 -2.66
N MET A 97 -9.84 10.12 -3.73
CA MET A 97 -8.58 10.84 -3.72
C MET A 97 -8.80 12.35 -3.55
N GLN A 98 -9.82 12.91 -4.19
CA GLN A 98 -10.17 14.32 -4.04
C GLN A 98 -10.56 14.66 -2.59
N HIS A 99 -11.47 13.90 -1.98
CA HIS A 99 -11.82 14.06 -0.57
C HIS A 99 -10.63 13.89 0.37
N THR A 100 -9.72 12.99 0.02
CA THR A 100 -8.49 12.80 0.79
C THR A 100 -7.56 14.00 0.65
N GLY A 101 -7.44 14.56 -0.55
CA GLY A 101 -6.66 15.76 -0.83
C GLY A 101 -7.17 16.97 -0.05
N GLU A 102 -8.49 17.20 -0.06
CA GLU A 102 -9.13 18.27 0.71
C GLU A 102 -8.87 18.13 2.23
N ARG A 103 -8.94 16.93 2.77
CA ARG A 103 -8.70 16.66 4.20
C ARG A 103 -7.23 16.75 4.59
N ARG A 104 -6.30 16.44 3.69
CA ARG A 104 -4.86 16.32 3.96
C ARG A 104 -4.04 17.44 3.36
N ASP A 105 -4.68 18.40 2.71
CA ASP A 105 -4.06 19.57 2.07
C ASP A 105 -2.99 19.19 1.03
N PHE A 106 -3.36 18.33 0.08
CA PHE A 106 -2.54 18.05 -1.09
C PHE A 106 -3.32 18.19 -2.40
N ILE A 107 -2.62 18.55 -3.47
CA ILE A 107 -3.20 18.68 -4.81
C ILE A 107 -3.32 17.28 -5.43
N ASP A 108 -4.55 16.84 -5.64
CA ASP A 108 -4.85 15.59 -6.33
C ASP A 108 -4.66 15.71 -7.85
N ARG A 109 -4.42 14.59 -8.50
CA ARG A 109 -4.26 14.51 -9.96
C ARG A 109 -5.62 14.57 -10.66
N PRO A 110 -5.70 15.07 -11.90
CA PRO A 110 -6.95 15.04 -12.68
C PRO A 110 -7.36 13.61 -13.01
N LEU A 111 -8.65 13.40 -13.27
CA LEU A 111 -9.20 12.08 -13.64
C LEU A 111 -8.45 11.44 -14.80
N SER A 112 -8.13 12.21 -15.84
CA SER A 112 -7.38 11.74 -17.02
C SER A 112 -6.01 11.14 -16.69
N TYR A 113 -5.37 11.58 -15.60
CA TYR A 113 -4.13 10.97 -15.14
C TYR A 113 -4.34 9.52 -14.70
N TYR A 114 -5.38 9.26 -13.91
CA TYR A 114 -5.71 7.92 -13.42
C TYR A 114 -6.22 7.01 -14.55
N GLU A 115 -6.98 7.56 -15.48
CA GLU A 115 -7.42 6.85 -16.68
C GLU A 115 -6.24 6.42 -17.55
N ASN A 116 -5.33 7.34 -17.86
CA ASN A 116 -4.12 7.01 -18.64
C ASN A 116 -3.21 6.01 -17.90
N MET A 117 -3.10 6.14 -16.59
CA MET A 117 -2.33 5.20 -15.77
C MET A 117 -2.93 3.79 -15.86
N TRP A 118 -4.25 3.66 -15.78
CA TRP A 118 -4.96 2.40 -15.97
C TRP A 118 -4.72 1.83 -17.36
N ASP A 119 -5.04 2.60 -18.39
CA ASP A 119 -4.95 2.16 -19.79
C ASP A 119 -3.52 1.74 -20.21
N THR A 120 -2.50 2.29 -19.55
CA THR A 120 -1.11 1.97 -19.83
C THR A 120 -0.58 0.77 -19.03
N LEU A 121 -1.00 0.60 -17.76
CA LEU A 121 -0.31 -0.28 -16.82
C LEU A 121 -1.14 -1.48 -16.36
N HIS A 122 -2.48 -1.41 -16.45
CA HIS A 122 -3.35 -2.46 -15.90
C HIS A 122 -3.18 -3.79 -16.64
N ASP A 123 -3.26 -3.79 -17.96
CA ASP A 123 -3.20 -5.02 -18.77
C ASP A 123 -1.83 -5.72 -18.70
N SER A 124 -0.78 -4.97 -18.39
CA SER A 124 0.55 -5.53 -18.13
C SER A 124 0.71 -6.14 -16.72
N GLY A 125 -0.32 -6.03 -15.87
CA GLY A 125 -0.30 -6.51 -14.49
C GLY A 125 0.56 -5.68 -13.52
N ILE A 126 1.04 -4.50 -13.97
CA ILE A 126 1.86 -3.59 -13.16
C ILE A 126 0.99 -2.78 -12.20
N LEU A 127 -0.25 -2.48 -12.58
CA LEU A 127 -1.20 -1.70 -11.80
C LEU A 127 -2.37 -2.55 -11.35
N LYS A 128 -2.70 -2.43 -10.06
CA LYS A 128 -3.99 -2.84 -9.48
C LYS A 128 -4.50 -1.73 -8.58
N ILE A 129 -5.76 -1.37 -8.71
CA ILE A 129 -6.42 -0.43 -7.81
C ILE A 129 -7.46 -1.22 -7.01
N LEU A 130 -7.32 -1.22 -5.69
CA LEU A 130 -8.20 -1.92 -4.77
C LEU A 130 -9.07 -0.91 -4.03
N VAL A 131 -10.32 -1.27 -3.83
CA VAL A 131 -11.26 -0.53 -2.97
C VAL A 131 -11.70 -1.41 -1.82
N ALA A 132 -11.84 -0.81 -0.64
CA ALA A 132 -12.50 -1.41 0.50
C ALA A 132 -13.88 -0.78 0.66
N GLU A 133 -14.90 -1.60 0.76
CA GLU A 133 -16.31 -1.16 0.85
C GLU A 133 -17.04 -1.90 1.96
N VAL A 134 -18.08 -1.28 2.47
CA VAL A 134 -18.99 -1.85 3.49
C VAL A 134 -20.40 -1.66 3.00
N ASP A 135 -21.20 -2.73 3.03
CA ASP A 135 -22.65 -2.66 2.86
C ASP A 135 -23.31 -2.34 4.22
N PHE A 136 -23.63 -1.08 4.43
CA PHE A 136 -24.26 -0.63 5.68
C PHE A 136 -25.67 -1.20 5.89
N ASP A 137 -26.42 -1.48 4.83
CA ASP A 137 -27.76 -2.05 4.96
C ASP A 137 -27.70 -3.51 5.43
N GLU A 138 -26.74 -4.27 4.89
CA GLU A 138 -26.46 -5.65 5.35
C GLU A 138 -26.01 -5.64 6.81
N GLU A 139 -25.10 -4.75 7.20
CA GLU A 139 -24.59 -4.64 8.57
C GLU A 139 -25.67 -4.23 9.57
N ILE A 140 -26.53 -3.27 9.20
CA ILE A 140 -27.68 -2.88 10.04
C ILE A 140 -28.64 -4.06 10.22
N LYS A 141 -28.89 -4.84 9.18
CA LYS A 141 -29.74 -6.05 9.27
C LYS A 141 -29.13 -7.08 10.20
N ASN A 142 -27.84 -7.38 10.04
CA ASN A 142 -27.11 -8.34 10.88
C ASN A 142 -27.14 -7.92 12.36
N ALA A 143 -26.86 -6.65 12.66
CA ALA A 143 -26.91 -6.11 14.01
C ALA A 143 -28.32 -6.20 14.64
N LYS A 144 -29.38 -5.93 13.86
CA LYS A 144 -30.75 -6.09 14.34
C LYS A 144 -31.11 -7.55 14.63
N GLU A 145 -30.57 -8.49 13.86
CA GLU A 145 -30.78 -9.93 14.10
C GLU A 145 -30.03 -10.42 15.34
N GLU A 146 -28.83 -9.90 15.59
CA GLU A 146 -28.07 -10.21 16.81
C GLU A 146 -28.77 -9.70 18.07
N ILE A 147 -29.26 -8.47 18.04
CA ILE A 147 -30.02 -7.89 19.16
C ILE A 147 -31.27 -8.72 19.50
N LYS A 148 -31.94 -9.31 18.50
CA LYS A 148 -33.13 -10.16 18.74
C LYS A 148 -32.80 -11.49 19.38
N LYS A 149 -31.54 -11.93 19.36
CA LYS A 149 -31.10 -13.20 19.94
C LYS A 149 -30.63 -13.06 21.40
N LEU A 150 -30.49 -11.82 21.88
CA LEU A 150 -30.19 -11.48 23.27
C LEU A 150 -31.45 -11.34 24.12
#